data_601cb3dead1d93687b00457c8eabfa65
#
_entry.id   601cb3dead1d93687b00457c8eabfa65
#
_cell.length_a   1.000
_cell.length_b   1.000
_cell.length_c   1.000
_cell.angle_alpha   90.00
_cell.angle_beta   90.00
_cell.angle_gamma   90.00
#
_symmetry.space_group_name_H-M   'P 1'
#
loop_
_entity.id
_entity.type
_entity.pdbx_description
1 polymer ?
#
loop_
_entity_poly.entity_id
_entity_poly.type
_entity_poly.pdbx_seq_one_letter_code
_entity_poly.pdbx_strand_id
1 'polypeptide(L)'
;MASPVESLRLRLFWVIRRLRLFKLLRVGTSKRMFLDYFKGFERSQAVRGIFGDETERVLGNLKVEFTCFGYMGVDDNDGHMFVNKSYLNSGDRTEVYLDVVHELCHVKQHLDGRELFDRQSDYVNNPTEVEAYRYTVQEAKRLGLSDKQILRYLQMEWMTDADLKCLVENIGIELKDENQLKQHSDAFL
;
A
#
# COMPACT_ATOMS: atom_id res chain seq x y z
N MET A 1 10.79 -5.97 16.40
CA MET A 1 11.44 -4.62 16.39
C MET A 1 12.28 -4.55 15.13
N ALA A 2 11.94 -3.66 14.19
CA ALA A 2 12.79 -3.42 13.04
C ALA A 2 14.13 -2.82 13.52
N SER A 3 15.22 -3.17 12.84
CA SER A 3 16.52 -2.62 13.20
C SER A 3 16.54 -1.09 12.93
N PRO A 4 17.36 -0.31 13.65
CA PRO A 4 17.50 1.13 13.40
C PRO A 4 17.84 1.44 11.93
N VAL A 5 18.47 0.51 11.22
CA VAL A 5 18.81 0.60 9.80
C VAL A 5 17.57 0.44 8.92
N GLU A 6 16.62 -0.44 9.28
CA GLU A 6 15.36 -0.62 8.55
C GLU A 6 14.45 0.59 8.68
N SER A 7 14.31 1.12 9.90
CA SER A 7 13.56 2.36 10.16
C SER A 7 14.14 3.56 9.37
N LEU A 8 15.46 3.68 9.28
CA LEU A 8 16.10 4.74 8.49
C LEU A 8 15.87 4.54 6.98
N ARG A 9 15.90 3.28 6.49
CA ARG A 9 15.62 2.96 5.08
C ARG A 9 14.19 3.33 4.69
N LEU A 10 13.23 3.09 5.57
CA LEU A 10 11.82 3.42 5.35
C LEU A 10 11.58 4.93 5.32
N ARG A 11 12.12 5.67 6.30
CA ARG A 11 12.05 7.14 6.30
C ARG A 11 12.67 7.72 5.02
N LEU A 12 13.82 7.17 4.61
CA LEU A 12 14.49 7.58 3.37
C LEU A 12 13.65 7.25 2.13
N PHE A 13 12.97 6.08 2.11
CA PHE A 13 12.07 5.69 1.02
C PHE A 13 10.95 6.71 0.83
N TRP A 14 10.26 7.12 1.91
CA TRP A 14 9.19 8.11 1.84
C TRP A 14 9.69 9.50 1.45
N VAL A 15 10.85 9.91 1.95
CA VAL A 15 11.50 11.17 1.53
C VAL A 15 11.86 11.13 0.03
N ILE A 16 12.42 10.02 -0.44
CA ILE A 16 12.79 9.82 -1.84
C ILE A 16 11.54 9.81 -2.73
N ARG A 17 10.46 9.14 -2.31
CA ARG A 17 9.17 9.14 -3.00
C ARG A 17 8.60 10.57 -3.09
N ARG A 18 8.56 11.29 -1.96
CA ARG A 18 8.08 12.68 -1.88
C ARG A 18 8.90 13.66 -2.74
N LEU A 19 10.20 13.44 -2.88
CA LEU A 19 11.10 14.28 -3.67
C LEU A 19 11.23 13.85 -5.13
N ARG A 20 10.50 12.82 -5.59
CA ARG A 20 10.64 12.21 -6.93
C ARG A 20 12.06 11.75 -7.27
N LEU A 21 12.93 11.59 -6.27
CA LEU A 21 14.30 11.10 -6.45
C LEU A 21 14.35 9.61 -6.79
N PHE A 22 13.21 8.92 -6.72
CA PHE A 22 13.08 7.50 -7.03
C PHE A 22 13.60 7.15 -8.43
N LYS A 23 13.39 8.05 -9.40
CA LYS A 23 13.91 7.89 -10.78
C LYS A 23 15.42 7.80 -10.85
N LEU A 24 16.15 8.51 -9.95
CA LEU A 24 17.62 8.53 -9.94
C LEU A 24 18.23 7.25 -9.34
N LEU A 25 17.43 6.48 -8.57
CA LEU A 25 17.86 5.26 -7.89
C LEU A 25 17.44 3.98 -8.63
N ARG A 26 16.66 4.11 -9.70
CA ARG A 26 16.28 2.97 -10.55
C ARG A 26 17.48 2.55 -11.40
N VAL A 27 18.03 1.42 -11.05
CA VAL A 27 18.86 0.66 -11.98
C VAL A 27 17.87 0.01 -12.95
N GLY A 28 17.93 0.37 -14.24
CA GLY A 28 16.96 0.01 -15.27
C GLY A 28 16.70 -1.49 -15.31
N THR A 29 15.65 -1.90 -14.60
CA THR A 29 15.11 -3.25 -14.69
C THR A 29 14.03 -3.28 -15.77
N SER A 30 13.95 -4.36 -16.51
CA SER A 30 12.93 -4.50 -17.55
C SER A 30 11.56 -4.65 -16.90
N LYS A 31 10.58 -3.85 -17.35
CA LYS A 31 9.17 -4.02 -16.98
C LYS A 31 8.65 -5.36 -17.49
N ARG A 32 7.90 -6.08 -16.64
CA ARG A 32 7.29 -7.37 -16.92
C ARG A 32 5.78 -7.24 -16.87
N MET A 33 5.05 -8.20 -17.43
CA MET A 33 3.59 -8.22 -17.30
C MET A 33 3.20 -8.58 -15.88
N PHE A 34 2.24 -7.87 -15.30
CA PHE A 34 1.76 -8.07 -13.94
C PHE A 34 1.28 -9.51 -13.72
N LEU A 35 0.46 -10.04 -14.61
CA LEU A 35 -0.12 -11.39 -14.48
C LEU A 35 0.89 -12.53 -14.59
N ASP A 36 2.11 -12.30 -15.04
CA ASP A 36 3.16 -13.32 -15.01
C ASP A 36 3.58 -13.65 -13.57
N TYR A 37 3.47 -12.68 -12.66
CA TYR A 37 3.92 -12.79 -11.27
C TYR A 37 2.76 -12.79 -10.27
N PHE A 38 1.69 -12.07 -10.54
CA PHE A 38 0.53 -11.88 -9.66
C PHE A 38 -0.70 -12.60 -10.23
N LYS A 39 -0.59 -13.92 -10.36
CA LYS A 39 -1.67 -14.76 -10.89
C LYS A 39 -2.84 -14.85 -9.91
N GLY A 40 -4.05 -14.77 -10.42
CA GLY A 40 -5.26 -14.94 -9.64
C GLY A 40 -5.88 -13.61 -9.18
N PHE A 41 -5.16 -12.50 -9.26
CA PHE A 41 -5.71 -11.18 -8.90
C PHE A 41 -6.90 -10.78 -9.80
N GLU A 42 -6.94 -11.25 -11.04
CA GLU A 42 -8.08 -11.05 -11.96
C GLU A 42 -9.40 -11.68 -11.44
N ARG A 43 -9.30 -12.62 -10.49
CA ARG A 43 -10.45 -13.28 -9.86
C ARG A 43 -10.76 -12.73 -8.46
N SER A 44 -9.89 -11.88 -7.91
CA SER A 44 -10.10 -11.29 -6.59
C SER A 44 -11.33 -10.39 -6.58
N GLN A 45 -12.19 -10.57 -5.58
CA GLN A 45 -13.39 -9.75 -5.40
C GLN A 45 -13.02 -8.27 -5.17
N ALA A 46 -11.97 -8.00 -4.39
CA ALA A 46 -11.49 -6.63 -4.15
C ALA A 46 -11.05 -5.97 -5.45
N VAL A 47 -10.27 -6.68 -6.28
CA VAL A 47 -9.75 -6.16 -7.54
C VAL A 47 -10.88 -5.94 -8.55
N ARG A 48 -11.86 -6.85 -8.60
CA ARG A 48 -13.07 -6.64 -9.38
C ARG A 48 -13.92 -5.47 -8.87
N GLY A 49 -13.91 -5.22 -7.57
CA GLY A 49 -14.54 -4.03 -6.99
C GLY A 49 -13.85 -2.72 -7.42
N ILE A 50 -12.53 -2.74 -7.60
CA ILE A 50 -11.74 -1.58 -8.04
C ILE A 50 -11.94 -1.29 -9.54
N PHE A 51 -11.87 -2.31 -10.41
CA PHE A 51 -11.85 -2.13 -11.87
C PHE A 51 -13.15 -2.50 -12.58
N GLY A 52 -14.07 -3.20 -11.90
CA GLY A 52 -15.31 -3.69 -12.53
C GLY A 52 -15.02 -4.60 -13.72
N ASP A 53 -15.74 -4.36 -14.81
CA ASP A 53 -15.62 -5.13 -16.08
C ASP A 53 -14.27 -4.91 -16.77
N GLU A 54 -13.52 -3.88 -16.40
CA GLU A 54 -12.21 -3.57 -16.97
C GLU A 54 -11.06 -4.39 -16.34
N THR A 55 -11.35 -5.23 -15.34
CA THR A 55 -10.34 -5.95 -14.55
C THR A 55 -9.35 -6.72 -15.43
N GLU A 56 -9.85 -7.57 -16.31
CA GLU A 56 -9.00 -8.41 -17.19
C GLU A 56 -8.17 -7.55 -18.14
N ARG A 57 -8.78 -6.50 -18.70
CA ARG A 57 -8.10 -5.59 -19.63
C ARG A 57 -6.98 -4.80 -18.92
N VAL A 58 -7.27 -4.27 -17.75
CA VAL A 58 -6.30 -3.47 -16.99
C VAL A 58 -5.14 -4.36 -16.52
N LEU A 59 -5.42 -5.47 -15.84
CA LEU A 59 -4.37 -6.35 -15.33
C LEU A 59 -3.56 -7.01 -16.44
N GLY A 60 -4.20 -7.32 -17.59
CA GLY A 60 -3.53 -7.88 -18.77
C GLY A 60 -2.53 -6.93 -19.42
N ASN A 61 -2.68 -5.60 -19.23
CA ASN A 61 -1.79 -4.58 -19.77
C ASN A 61 -0.87 -3.97 -18.70
N LEU A 62 -1.17 -4.16 -17.42
CA LEU A 62 -0.39 -3.63 -16.32
C LEU A 62 1.02 -4.22 -16.32
N LYS A 63 2.01 -3.35 -16.12
CA LYS A 63 3.42 -3.74 -16.01
C LYS A 63 3.90 -3.61 -14.58
N VAL A 64 4.85 -4.46 -14.21
CA VAL A 64 5.57 -4.43 -12.94
C VAL A 64 7.06 -4.34 -13.17
N GLU A 65 7.72 -3.49 -12.39
CA GLU A 65 9.18 -3.36 -12.31
C GLU A 65 9.65 -3.86 -10.94
N PHE A 66 10.69 -4.69 -10.91
CA PHE A 66 11.25 -5.18 -9.65
C PHE A 66 12.39 -4.28 -9.19
N THR A 67 12.33 -3.87 -7.92
CA THR A 67 13.33 -3.01 -7.27
C THR A 67 14.08 -3.76 -6.18
N CYS A 68 15.20 -3.18 -5.72
CA CYS A 68 15.99 -3.72 -4.61
C CYS A 68 15.75 -2.97 -3.29
N PHE A 69 14.85 -1.98 -3.25
CA PHE A 69 14.59 -1.15 -2.09
C PHE A 69 13.14 -0.67 -2.07
N GLY A 70 12.69 -0.20 -0.89
CA GLY A 70 11.28 0.15 -0.64
C GLY A 70 10.40 -1.09 -0.47
N TYR A 71 9.11 -0.93 -0.60
CA TYR A 71 8.12 -2.01 -0.58
C TYR A 71 7.51 -2.18 -1.96
N MET A 72 6.42 -1.46 -2.25
CA MET A 72 5.81 -1.39 -3.58
C MET A 72 5.15 -0.01 -3.79
N GLY A 73 4.72 0.26 -5.00
CA GLY A 73 4.06 1.50 -5.35
C GLY A 73 3.72 1.59 -6.83
N VAL A 74 3.09 2.71 -7.22
CA VAL A 74 2.76 3.03 -8.61
C VAL A 74 3.58 4.22 -9.07
N ASP A 75 4.08 4.17 -10.30
CA ASP A 75 4.77 5.29 -10.94
C ASP A 75 3.77 6.26 -11.53
N ASP A 76 3.83 7.53 -11.11
CA ASP A 76 2.92 8.59 -11.54
C ASP A 76 3.09 9.04 -12.98
N ASN A 77 4.12 8.56 -13.72
CA ASN A 77 4.28 8.95 -15.13
C ASN A 77 3.54 8.02 -16.08
N ASP A 78 3.50 6.73 -15.80
CA ASP A 78 2.93 5.74 -16.70
C ASP A 78 2.10 4.66 -16.01
N GLY A 79 1.87 4.79 -14.71
CA GLY A 79 0.96 3.94 -13.94
C GLY A 79 1.44 2.49 -13.72
N HIS A 80 2.71 2.15 -14.08
CA HIS A 80 3.19 0.80 -13.77
C HIS A 80 3.49 0.63 -12.30
N MET A 81 3.35 -0.59 -11.80
CA MET A 81 3.73 -0.92 -10.43
C MET A 81 5.24 -1.15 -10.33
N PHE A 82 5.83 -0.77 -9.20
CA PHE A 82 7.17 -1.23 -8.80
C PHE A 82 7.07 -1.99 -7.48
N VAL A 83 7.86 -3.07 -7.35
CA VAL A 83 7.79 -3.99 -6.21
C VAL A 83 9.20 -4.38 -5.78
N ASN A 84 9.48 -4.28 -4.49
CA ASN A 84 10.72 -4.82 -3.93
C ASN A 84 10.70 -6.34 -3.95
N LYS A 85 11.68 -6.92 -4.66
CA LYS A 85 11.78 -8.37 -4.82
C LYS A 85 12.00 -9.10 -3.48
N SER A 86 12.77 -8.51 -2.57
CA SER A 86 13.01 -9.12 -1.25
C SER A 86 11.72 -9.11 -0.43
N TYR A 87 10.99 -8.01 -0.43
CA TYR A 87 9.69 -7.91 0.25
C TYR A 87 8.69 -8.92 -0.30
N LEU A 88 8.58 -9.04 -1.62
CA LEU A 88 7.69 -10.02 -2.25
C LEU A 88 7.99 -11.47 -1.84
N ASN A 89 9.26 -11.80 -1.61
CA ASN A 89 9.70 -13.17 -1.28
C ASN A 89 9.64 -13.48 0.22
N SER A 90 9.85 -12.50 1.10
CA SER A 90 10.00 -12.69 2.55
C SER A 90 8.90 -12.05 3.40
N GLY A 91 8.06 -11.18 2.82
CA GLY A 91 6.94 -10.54 3.50
C GLY A 91 5.84 -11.55 3.87
N ASP A 92 5.02 -11.18 4.86
CA ASP A 92 3.80 -11.94 5.17
C ASP A 92 2.89 -11.98 3.94
N ARG A 93 2.41 -13.17 3.59
CA ARG A 93 1.63 -13.36 2.35
C ARG A 93 0.31 -12.58 2.34
N THR A 94 -0.31 -12.43 3.50
CA THR A 94 -1.56 -11.69 3.63
C THR A 94 -1.29 -10.20 3.50
N GLU A 95 -0.24 -9.69 4.15
CA GLU A 95 0.17 -8.28 4.05
C GLU A 95 0.58 -7.94 2.61
N VAL A 96 1.42 -8.78 1.97
CA VAL A 96 1.79 -8.60 0.55
C VAL A 96 0.57 -8.59 -0.37
N TYR A 97 -0.41 -9.47 -0.14
CA TYR A 97 -1.66 -9.48 -0.90
C TYR A 97 -2.44 -8.17 -0.72
N LEU A 98 -2.59 -7.71 0.51
CA LEU A 98 -3.30 -6.47 0.83
C LEU A 98 -2.59 -5.25 0.24
N ASP A 99 -1.25 -5.22 0.28
CA ASP A 99 -0.47 -4.16 -0.34
C ASP A 99 -0.64 -4.13 -1.87
N VAL A 100 -0.70 -5.29 -2.51
CA VAL A 100 -1.01 -5.35 -3.96
C VAL A 100 -2.41 -4.80 -4.24
N VAL A 101 -3.40 -5.10 -3.41
CA VAL A 101 -4.76 -4.53 -3.55
C VAL A 101 -4.72 -3.00 -3.38
N HIS A 102 -3.96 -2.49 -2.40
CA HIS A 102 -3.74 -1.07 -2.16
C HIS A 102 -3.15 -0.39 -3.42
N GLU A 103 -2.08 -0.93 -3.95
CA GLU A 103 -1.41 -0.37 -5.13
C GLU A 103 -2.27 -0.48 -6.40
N LEU A 104 -3.09 -1.51 -6.53
CA LEU A 104 -4.05 -1.60 -7.64
C LEU A 104 -5.13 -0.50 -7.56
N CYS A 105 -5.50 -0.03 -6.37
CA CYS A 105 -6.33 1.16 -6.23
C CYS A 105 -5.62 2.41 -6.78
N HIS A 106 -4.32 2.58 -6.49
CA HIS A 106 -3.53 3.66 -7.07
C HIS A 106 -3.38 3.55 -8.60
N VAL A 107 -3.27 2.34 -9.15
CA VAL A 107 -3.33 2.13 -10.61
C VAL A 107 -4.65 2.65 -11.18
N LYS A 108 -5.79 2.34 -10.52
CA LYS A 108 -7.10 2.86 -10.94
C LYS A 108 -7.15 4.38 -10.89
N GLN A 109 -6.67 4.98 -9.81
CA GLN A 109 -6.62 6.43 -9.63
C GLN A 109 -5.76 7.11 -10.69
N HIS A 110 -4.61 6.50 -11.05
CA HIS A 110 -3.77 6.96 -12.15
C HIS A 110 -4.50 6.91 -13.51
N LEU A 111 -5.19 5.81 -13.79
CA LEU A 111 -5.99 5.67 -15.02
C LEU A 111 -7.13 6.69 -15.10
N ASP A 112 -7.68 7.09 -13.96
CA ASP A 112 -8.69 8.15 -13.84
C ASP A 112 -8.09 9.56 -13.92
N GLY A 113 -6.77 9.70 -14.11
CA GLY A 113 -6.06 10.98 -14.22
C GLY A 113 -5.91 11.73 -12.89
N ARG A 114 -6.04 11.03 -11.75
CA ARG A 114 -5.88 11.65 -10.43
C ARG A 114 -4.40 11.82 -10.08
N GLU A 115 -4.08 12.88 -9.36
CA GLU A 115 -2.75 13.07 -8.77
C GLU A 115 -2.61 12.12 -7.57
N LEU A 116 -1.66 11.18 -7.64
CA LEU A 116 -1.46 10.17 -6.59
C LEU A 116 -0.76 10.74 -5.36
N PHE A 117 0.07 11.78 -5.54
CA PHE A 117 0.92 12.34 -4.50
C PHE A 117 0.67 13.83 -4.35
N ASP A 118 -0.42 14.17 -3.66
CA ASP A 118 -0.66 15.56 -3.25
C ASP A 118 0.39 15.96 -2.20
N ARG A 119 1.19 16.96 -2.56
CA ARG A 119 2.24 17.50 -1.67
C ARG A 119 1.70 18.39 -0.57
N GLN A 120 0.44 18.82 -0.68
CA GLN A 120 -0.20 19.73 0.27
C GLN A 120 -0.87 18.95 1.40
N SER A 121 -1.22 17.69 1.18
CA SER A 121 -1.85 16.83 2.17
C SER A 121 -0.83 15.95 2.89
N ASP A 122 -1.00 15.81 4.21
CA ASP A 122 -0.31 14.76 4.96
C ASP A 122 -0.80 13.40 4.49
N TYR A 123 0.06 12.38 4.58
CA TYR A 123 -0.22 11.04 4.11
C TYR A 123 -1.57 10.49 4.58
N VAL A 124 -1.84 10.61 5.90
CA VAL A 124 -3.06 10.07 6.51
C VAL A 124 -4.33 10.84 6.12
N ASN A 125 -4.20 12.05 5.58
CA ASN A 125 -5.28 12.89 5.09
C ASN A 125 -5.37 12.90 3.55
N ASN A 126 -4.44 12.24 2.86
CA ASN A 126 -4.43 12.21 1.40
C ASN A 126 -5.64 11.39 0.89
N PRO A 127 -6.56 11.97 0.10
CA PRO A 127 -7.76 11.28 -0.37
C PRO A 127 -7.49 10.01 -1.16
N THR A 128 -6.37 9.95 -1.91
CA THR A 128 -5.99 8.76 -2.68
C THR A 128 -5.53 7.64 -1.77
N GLU A 129 -4.75 7.93 -0.73
CA GLU A 129 -4.33 6.95 0.27
C GLU A 129 -5.51 6.44 1.10
N VAL A 130 -6.37 7.36 1.58
CA VAL A 130 -7.58 7.00 2.35
C VAL A 130 -8.50 6.07 1.55
N GLU A 131 -8.70 6.35 0.27
CA GLU A 131 -9.50 5.48 -0.61
C GLU A 131 -8.84 4.11 -0.78
N ALA A 132 -7.54 4.04 -1.04
CA ALA A 132 -6.81 2.79 -1.20
C ALA A 132 -6.88 1.94 0.08
N TYR A 133 -6.72 2.55 1.25
CA TYR A 133 -6.89 1.85 2.53
C TYR A 133 -8.33 1.39 2.78
N ARG A 134 -9.36 2.10 2.33
CA ARG A 134 -10.75 1.63 2.43
C ARG A 134 -10.94 0.29 1.70
N TYR A 135 -10.47 0.18 0.45
CA TYR A 135 -10.49 -1.08 -0.29
C TYR A 135 -9.73 -2.18 0.43
N THR A 136 -8.53 -1.86 0.89
CA THR A 136 -7.64 -2.81 1.57
C THR A 136 -8.24 -3.33 2.87
N VAL A 137 -8.84 -2.44 3.69
CA VAL A 137 -9.46 -2.83 4.96
C VAL A 137 -10.75 -3.63 4.73
N GLN A 138 -11.55 -3.27 3.73
CA GLN A 138 -12.71 -4.09 3.37
C GLN A 138 -12.30 -5.51 2.99
N GLU A 139 -11.22 -5.64 2.22
CA GLU A 139 -10.67 -6.93 1.85
C GLU A 139 -10.08 -7.69 3.05
N ALA A 140 -9.34 -7.01 3.93
CA ALA A 140 -8.83 -7.59 5.17
C ALA A 140 -9.96 -8.17 6.04
N LYS A 141 -11.07 -7.43 6.20
CA LYS A 141 -12.27 -7.90 6.90
C LYS A 141 -12.90 -9.10 6.19
N ARG A 142 -12.99 -9.09 4.86
CA ARG A 142 -13.49 -10.21 4.06
C ARG A 142 -12.65 -11.48 4.24
N LEU A 143 -11.33 -11.32 4.38
CA LEU A 143 -10.40 -12.42 4.67
C LEU A 143 -10.46 -12.90 6.13
N GLY A 144 -11.25 -12.25 6.98
CA GLY A 144 -11.43 -12.62 8.38
C GLY A 144 -10.36 -12.10 9.33
N LEU A 145 -9.59 -11.09 8.95
CA LEU A 145 -8.65 -10.43 9.85
C LEU A 145 -9.42 -9.74 10.98
N SER A 146 -8.93 -9.90 12.20
CA SER A 146 -9.44 -9.19 13.38
C SER A 146 -9.07 -7.70 13.33
N ASP A 147 -9.81 -6.87 14.07
CA ASP A 147 -9.53 -5.44 14.18
C ASP A 147 -8.08 -5.18 14.63
N LYS A 148 -7.56 -5.99 15.56
CA LYS A 148 -6.16 -5.91 15.99
C LYS A 148 -5.16 -6.19 14.86
N GLN A 149 -5.42 -7.15 14.00
CA GLN A 149 -4.57 -7.45 12.83
C GLN A 149 -4.64 -6.33 11.81
N ILE A 150 -5.84 -5.77 11.58
CA ILE A 150 -6.03 -4.62 10.69
C ILE A 150 -5.29 -3.39 11.21
N LEU A 151 -5.40 -3.06 12.50
CA LEU A 151 -4.66 -1.95 13.10
C LEU A 151 -3.15 -2.13 12.97
N ARG A 152 -2.65 -3.35 13.23
CA ARG A 152 -1.22 -3.64 13.04
C ARG A 152 -0.78 -3.47 11.60
N TYR A 153 -1.60 -3.87 10.63
CA TYR A 153 -1.33 -3.68 9.21
C TYR A 153 -1.29 -2.19 8.83
N LEU A 154 -2.22 -1.38 9.35
CA LEU A 154 -2.28 0.06 9.09
C LEU A 154 -1.15 0.85 9.76
N GLN A 155 -0.59 0.34 10.88
CA GLN A 155 0.48 0.98 11.62
C GLN A 155 1.80 0.92 10.86
N MET A 156 2.13 1.96 10.12
CA MET A 156 3.44 2.10 9.49
C MET A 156 4.49 2.48 10.52
N GLU A 157 5.73 2.00 10.37
CA GLU A 157 6.84 2.24 11.32
C GLU A 157 7.16 3.73 11.57
N TRP A 158 6.79 4.60 10.62
CA TRP A 158 7.02 6.04 10.72
C TRP A 158 5.80 6.82 11.26
N MET A 159 4.63 6.19 11.40
CA MET A 159 3.41 6.80 11.92
C MET A 159 3.46 6.91 13.44
N THR A 160 2.97 8.04 13.95
CA THR A 160 2.62 8.18 15.37
C THR A 160 1.25 7.55 15.65
N ASP A 161 0.92 7.32 16.91
CA ASP A 161 -0.41 6.84 17.32
C ASP A 161 -1.52 7.84 16.91
N ALA A 162 -1.20 9.14 16.87
CA ALA A 162 -2.12 10.18 16.41
C ALA A 162 -2.37 10.06 14.89
N ASP A 163 -1.34 9.75 14.11
CA ASP A 163 -1.47 9.52 12.66
C ASP A 163 -2.32 8.27 12.38
N LEU A 164 -2.09 7.18 13.10
CA LEU A 164 -2.89 5.97 12.97
C LEU A 164 -4.36 6.24 13.31
N LYS A 165 -4.62 6.95 14.41
CA LYS A 165 -5.98 7.32 14.79
C LYS A 165 -6.66 8.15 13.71
N CYS A 166 -5.98 9.16 13.19
CA CYS A 166 -6.46 10.01 12.10
C CYS A 166 -6.77 9.18 10.84
N LEU A 167 -5.88 8.26 10.45
CA LEU A 167 -6.09 7.37 9.30
C LEU A 167 -7.33 6.50 9.50
N VAL A 168 -7.48 5.87 10.68
CA VAL A 168 -8.63 5.02 11.03
C VAL A 168 -9.94 5.79 10.96
N GLU A 169 -9.97 7.02 11.48
CA GLU A 169 -11.14 7.92 11.41
C GLU A 169 -11.47 8.27 9.95
N ASN A 170 -10.46 8.61 9.14
CA ASN A 170 -10.63 8.97 7.72
C ASN A 170 -11.11 7.79 6.87
N ILE A 171 -10.65 6.58 7.16
CA ILE A 171 -11.11 5.36 6.49
C ILE A 171 -12.56 5.03 6.89
N GLY A 172 -13.02 5.47 8.07
CA GLY A 172 -14.34 5.19 8.61
C GLY A 172 -14.45 3.76 9.18
N ILE A 173 -13.40 3.29 9.83
CA ILE A 173 -13.42 2.01 10.55
C ILE A 173 -14.00 2.25 11.93
N GLU A 174 -15.13 1.60 12.23
CA GLU A 174 -15.60 1.45 13.60
C GLU A 174 -14.78 0.35 14.28
N LEU A 175 -13.93 0.73 15.23
CA LEU A 175 -13.23 -0.20 16.10
C LEU A 175 -14.18 -0.58 17.24
N LYS A 176 -14.43 -1.86 17.43
CA LYS A 176 -15.30 -2.37 18.49
C LYS A 176 -14.73 -2.16 19.89
N ASP A 177 -13.47 -1.76 20.00
CA ASP A 177 -12.79 -1.59 21.28
C ASP A 177 -11.78 -0.43 21.22
N GLU A 178 -12.15 0.75 21.72
CA GLU A 178 -11.27 1.92 21.83
C GLU A 178 -10.03 1.67 22.71
N ASN A 179 -10.08 0.63 23.57
CA ASN A 179 -8.94 0.23 24.41
C ASN A 179 -7.81 -0.43 23.60
N GLN A 180 -8.05 -0.85 22.36
CA GLN A 180 -7.01 -1.47 21.54
C GLN A 180 -5.98 -0.45 21.03
N LEU A 181 -6.36 0.81 20.81
CA LEU A 181 -5.41 1.89 20.50
C LEU A 181 -4.50 2.23 21.69
N LYS A 182 -5.00 2.11 22.93
CA LYS A 182 -4.21 2.37 24.13
C LYS A 182 -3.21 1.26 24.48
N GLN A 183 -3.53 0.00 24.18
CA GLN A 183 -2.65 -1.15 24.44
C GLN A 183 -1.44 -1.21 23.49
N HIS A 184 -1.45 -0.51 22.36
CA HIS A 184 -0.29 -0.41 21.49
C HIS A 184 0.78 0.53 22.05
N SER A 185 0.39 1.62 22.74
CA SER A 185 1.32 2.56 23.33
C SER A 185 2.12 1.92 24.50
N ASP A 186 1.52 1.00 25.26
CA ASP A 186 2.16 0.37 26.42
C ASP A 186 3.05 -0.85 26.08
N ALA A 187 2.99 -1.37 24.87
CA ALA A 187 3.80 -2.52 24.44
C ALA A 187 5.19 -2.13 23.92
N PHE A 188 5.50 -0.83 23.83
CA PHE A 188 6.76 -0.30 23.33
C PHE A 188 7.58 0.48 24.37
N LEU A 189 7.16 0.48 25.64
CA LEU A 189 7.94 0.90 26.80
C LEU A 189 8.54 -0.34 27.51
#